data_13924a954d027ccd71711d41202f703a
#
_entry.id   13924a954d027ccd71711d41202f703a
#
_cell.length_a   1.000
_cell.length_b   1.000
_cell.length_c   1.000
_cell.angle_alpha   90.00
_cell.angle_beta   90.00
_cell.angle_gamma   90.00
#
_symmetry.space_group_name_H-M   'P 1'
#
loop_
_entity.id
_entity.type
_entity.pdbx_description
1 polymer ?
#
loop_
_entity_poly.entity_id
_entity_poly.type
_entity_poly.pdbx_seq_one_letter_code
_entity_poly.pdbx_strand_id
1 'polypeptide(L)'
;MGNAAYPATNPVITEIVRNGVIAVTGEMKSNLMRTAYNTIIYEALDFTVGLFTRDGATISIGIGLPMFIRGMSETVKAKIAHFGIDNIHPGDIMVTNDAYTTGSHLNHVTFTLPIFHDGELIAFACCMGHWIDIGGRLGSVTTDIFSEGLQIPICKYADKGVVNEFLEDVIRMNVRIPSRAMGDLRAQLTAIKTGERRFLELVRRYGPDAIEQSISAIMDNGEAAARKRTLAIPDGTYEAESFMDDDGIDIGKRVPIKVRVIVKGDAMTIDLTDISDQVRGFYNSGITT
;
A
#
# COMPACT_ATOMS: atom_id res chain seq x y z
N MET A 1 -11.96 2.11 30.13
CA MET A 1 -12.32 3.37 29.46
C MET A 1 -13.54 3.05 28.62
N GLY A 2 -14.68 3.72 28.87
CA GLY A 2 -15.95 3.29 28.32
C GLY A 2 -16.02 3.48 26.80
N ASN A 3 -16.57 2.48 26.12
CA ASN A 3 -17.02 2.57 24.73
C ASN A 3 -18.06 3.70 24.63
N ALA A 4 -17.67 4.84 24.07
CA ALA A 4 -18.64 5.80 23.58
C ALA A 4 -19.35 5.12 22.41
N ALA A 5 -20.60 4.70 22.61
CA ALA A 5 -21.46 4.19 21.55
C ALA A 5 -21.66 5.34 20.55
N TYR A 6 -21.03 5.23 19.40
CA TYR A 6 -21.31 6.14 18.27
C TYR A 6 -22.82 6.05 17.92
N PRO A 7 -23.48 7.19 17.63
CA PRO A 7 -24.87 7.14 17.21
C PRO A 7 -25.02 6.24 15.98
N ALA A 8 -26.08 5.46 15.94
CA ALA A 8 -26.33 4.51 14.86
C ALA A 8 -26.26 5.24 13.50
N THR A 9 -25.28 4.87 12.68
CA THR A 9 -25.09 5.41 11.33
C THR A 9 -26.33 5.14 10.48
N ASN A 10 -26.73 6.13 9.68
CA ASN A 10 -27.75 5.89 8.66
C ASN A 10 -27.24 4.87 7.63
N PRO A 11 -27.81 3.65 7.53
CA PRO A 11 -27.29 2.59 6.67
C PRO A 11 -27.31 2.97 5.19
N VAL A 12 -28.20 3.88 4.78
CA VAL A 12 -28.24 4.39 3.39
C VAL A 12 -27.02 5.26 3.11
N ILE A 13 -26.68 6.14 4.05
CA ILE A 13 -25.47 7.00 3.90
C ILE A 13 -24.22 6.14 3.93
N THR A 14 -24.13 5.17 4.84
CA THR A 14 -23.02 4.22 4.89
C THR A 14 -22.80 3.49 3.56
N GLU A 15 -23.88 3.01 2.93
CA GLU A 15 -23.79 2.32 1.64
C GLU A 15 -23.38 3.28 0.51
N ILE A 16 -23.88 4.52 0.51
CA ILE A 16 -23.46 5.54 -0.44
C ILE A 16 -21.97 5.88 -0.28
N VAL A 17 -21.50 6.05 0.95
CA VAL A 17 -20.09 6.31 1.25
C VAL A 17 -19.22 5.13 0.83
N ARG A 18 -19.64 3.88 1.14
CA ARG A 18 -18.94 2.67 0.71
C ARG A 18 -18.73 2.63 -0.80
N ASN A 19 -19.79 2.84 -1.57
CA ASN A 19 -19.70 2.88 -3.03
C ASN A 19 -18.90 4.10 -3.52
N GLY A 20 -18.99 5.23 -2.81
CA GLY A 20 -18.24 6.45 -3.08
C GLY A 20 -16.73 6.23 -2.96
N VAL A 21 -16.24 5.65 -1.86
CA VAL A 21 -14.79 5.41 -1.67
C VAL A 21 -14.26 4.34 -2.64
N ILE A 22 -15.07 3.35 -3.01
CA ILE A 22 -14.73 2.38 -4.06
C ILE A 22 -14.59 3.10 -5.42
N ALA A 23 -15.51 4.01 -5.76
CA ALA A 23 -15.44 4.78 -6.98
C ALA A 23 -14.21 5.69 -7.01
N VAL A 24 -13.85 6.33 -5.87
CA VAL A 24 -12.64 7.15 -5.75
C VAL A 24 -11.39 6.33 -6.07
N THR A 25 -11.22 5.18 -5.42
CA THR A 25 -10.04 4.32 -5.66
C THR A 25 -10.05 3.71 -7.06
N GLY A 26 -11.22 3.46 -7.64
CA GLY A 26 -11.39 3.07 -9.03
C GLY A 26 -10.93 4.16 -10.02
N GLU A 27 -11.22 5.44 -9.73
CA GLU A 27 -10.75 6.56 -10.53
C GLU A 27 -9.23 6.77 -10.38
N MET A 28 -8.69 6.68 -9.17
CA MET A 28 -7.23 6.70 -8.92
C MET A 28 -6.51 5.65 -9.76
N LYS A 29 -7.01 4.40 -9.74
CA LYS A 29 -6.51 3.29 -10.55
C LYS A 29 -6.54 3.61 -12.03
N SER A 30 -7.69 4.05 -12.55
CA SER A 30 -7.88 4.35 -13.97
C SER A 30 -6.96 5.47 -14.43
N ASN A 31 -6.77 6.51 -13.62
CA ASN A 31 -5.87 7.62 -13.92
C ASN A 31 -4.42 7.16 -13.97
N LEU A 32 -3.98 6.35 -12.99
CA LEU A 32 -2.62 5.80 -13.01
C LEU A 32 -2.36 4.99 -14.27
N MET A 33 -3.24 4.06 -14.61
CA MET A 33 -3.10 3.19 -15.79
C MET A 33 -3.04 3.99 -17.11
N ARG A 34 -3.81 5.08 -17.21
CA ARG A 34 -3.88 5.92 -18.43
C ARG A 34 -2.72 6.88 -18.57
N THR A 35 -2.02 7.21 -17.50
CA THR A 35 -0.96 8.23 -17.50
C THR A 35 0.42 7.65 -17.24
N ALA A 36 0.54 6.40 -16.84
CA ALA A 36 1.81 5.70 -16.66
C ALA A 36 2.50 5.44 -18.01
N TYR A 37 3.82 5.48 -17.98
CA TYR A 37 4.70 5.25 -19.14
C TYR A 37 5.22 3.81 -19.19
N ASN A 38 5.03 3.06 -18.13
CA ASN A 38 5.60 1.76 -17.90
C ASN A 38 4.56 0.65 -18.07
N THR A 39 4.82 -0.31 -18.96
CA THR A 39 3.95 -1.48 -19.23
C THR A 39 3.71 -2.35 -18.00
N ILE A 40 4.66 -2.39 -17.07
CA ILE A 40 4.49 -3.13 -15.81
C ILE A 40 3.34 -2.53 -15.00
N ILE A 41 3.16 -1.21 -15.03
CA ILE A 41 2.02 -0.54 -14.37
C ILE A 41 0.73 -0.77 -15.15
N TYR A 42 0.67 -0.44 -16.46
CA TYR A 42 -0.62 -0.38 -17.15
C TYR A 42 -1.06 -1.68 -17.82
N GLU A 43 -0.15 -2.65 -18.05
CA GLU A 43 -0.48 -3.97 -18.61
C GLU A 43 -0.40 -5.09 -17.55
N ALA A 44 0.73 -5.19 -16.82
CA ALA A 44 0.89 -6.20 -15.77
C ALA A 44 0.13 -5.83 -14.49
N LEU A 45 -0.35 -4.58 -14.36
CA LEU A 45 -1.07 -4.04 -13.20
C LEU A 45 -0.27 -4.10 -11.89
N ASP A 46 1.07 -4.01 -12.01
CA ASP A 46 1.95 -4.08 -10.84
C ASP A 46 1.99 -2.74 -10.10
N PHE A 47 0.89 -2.46 -9.47
CA PHE A 47 0.66 -1.28 -8.64
C PHE A 47 -0.53 -1.53 -7.70
N THR A 48 -0.72 -0.63 -6.75
CA THR A 48 -1.93 -0.52 -5.95
C THR A 48 -2.13 0.93 -5.52
N VAL A 49 -3.38 1.38 -5.49
CA VAL A 49 -3.76 2.69 -4.98
C VAL A 49 -4.76 2.52 -3.85
N GLY A 50 -4.82 3.46 -2.92
CA GLY A 50 -5.77 3.34 -1.80
C GLY A 50 -6.01 4.63 -1.05
N LEU A 51 -7.09 4.61 -0.27
CA LEU A 51 -7.42 5.57 0.75
C LEU A 51 -7.25 4.94 2.13
N PHE A 52 -6.72 5.71 3.06
CA PHE A 52 -6.39 5.27 4.41
C PHE A 52 -6.89 6.29 5.42
N THR A 53 -7.29 5.84 6.60
CA THR A 53 -7.68 6.70 7.72
C THR A 53 -6.49 7.52 8.23
N ARG A 54 -6.76 8.49 9.11
CA ARG A 54 -5.71 9.32 9.72
C ARG A 54 -4.67 8.54 10.52
N ASP A 55 -4.98 7.34 10.95
CA ASP A 55 -4.08 6.40 11.64
C ASP A 55 -3.49 5.31 10.73
N GLY A 56 -3.77 5.39 9.41
CA GLY A 56 -3.21 4.50 8.39
C GLY A 56 -3.96 3.18 8.18
N ALA A 57 -5.17 3.01 8.74
CA ALA A 57 -6.01 1.85 8.44
C ALA A 57 -6.61 1.97 7.02
N THR A 58 -6.82 0.83 6.37
CA THR A 58 -7.31 0.80 4.99
C THR A 58 -8.81 1.14 4.90
N ILE A 59 -9.17 2.17 4.14
CA ILE A 59 -10.55 2.53 3.82
C ILE A 59 -11.02 1.82 2.56
N SER A 60 -10.26 1.97 1.48
CA SER A 60 -10.58 1.39 0.17
C SER A 60 -9.32 1.23 -0.67
N ILE A 61 -9.32 0.20 -1.51
CA ILE A 61 -8.18 -0.15 -2.39
C ILE A 61 -8.66 -0.24 -3.84
N GLY A 62 -7.96 0.45 -4.74
CA GLY A 62 -8.03 0.24 -6.18
C GLY A 62 -6.98 -0.79 -6.59
N ILE A 63 -7.38 -2.06 -6.60
CA ILE A 63 -6.48 -3.19 -6.74
C ILE A 63 -5.88 -3.27 -8.14
N GLY A 64 -4.53 -3.24 -8.23
CA GLY A 64 -3.77 -3.85 -9.30
C GLY A 64 -3.41 -5.29 -8.87
N LEU A 65 -2.32 -5.46 -8.11
CA LEU A 65 -1.97 -6.75 -7.52
C LEU A 65 -2.43 -6.84 -6.05
N PRO A 66 -3.13 -7.93 -5.65
CA PRO A 66 -3.67 -8.07 -4.30
C PRO A 66 -2.61 -8.18 -3.20
N MET A 67 -1.40 -8.63 -3.51
CA MET A 67 -0.32 -8.83 -2.54
C MET A 67 0.08 -7.54 -1.79
N PHE A 68 -0.16 -6.35 -2.36
CA PHE A 68 0.22 -5.08 -1.74
C PHE A 68 -0.84 -4.49 -0.79
N ILE A 69 -2.00 -5.12 -0.63
CA ILE A 69 -3.11 -4.56 0.17
C ILE A 69 -2.64 -4.25 1.60
N ARG A 70 -1.97 -5.21 2.24
CA ARG A 70 -1.48 -5.03 3.60
C ARG A 70 -0.27 -4.10 3.66
N GLY A 71 0.69 -4.28 2.77
CA GLY A 71 1.94 -3.51 2.74
C GLY A 71 1.72 -2.01 2.63
N MET A 72 0.69 -1.58 1.90
CA MET A 72 0.35 -0.16 1.79
C MET A 72 -0.10 0.46 3.11
N SER A 73 -0.94 -0.22 3.90
CA SER A 73 -1.35 0.28 5.22
C SER A 73 -0.13 0.42 6.15
N GLU A 74 0.73 -0.59 6.20
CA GLU A 74 1.95 -0.52 7.01
C GLU A 74 2.91 0.58 6.54
N THR A 75 3.01 0.81 5.23
CA THR A 75 3.80 1.92 4.67
C THR A 75 3.26 3.29 5.09
N VAL A 76 1.93 3.47 5.08
CA VAL A 76 1.31 4.72 5.55
C VAL A 76 1.56 4.92 7.04
N LYS A 77 1.38 3.88 7.87
CA LYS A 77 1.67 3.91 9.31
C LYS A 77 3.14 4.21 9.60
N ALA A 78 4.07 3.61 8.85
CA ALA A 78 5.50 3.87 8.99
C ALA A 78 5.84 5.34 8.70
N LYS A 79 5.22 5.95 7.68
CA LYS A 79 5.39 7.38 7.37
C LYS A 79 4.81 8.27 8.48
N ILE A 80 3.64 7.92 9.02
CA ILE A 80 3.05 8.63 10.17
C ILE A 80 3.97 8.54 11.38
N ALA A 81 4.49 7.36 11.68
CA ALA A 81 5.41 7.16 12.82
C ALA A 81 6.74 7.90 12.64
N HIS A 82 7.26 7.97 11.39
CA HIS A 82 8.52 8.63 11.07
C HIS A 82 8.47 10.15 11.28
N PHE A 83 7.41 10.80 10.77
CA PHE A 83 7.28 12.26 10.87
C PHE A 83 6.61 12.72 12.17
N GLY A 84 5.74 11.90 12.74
CA GLY A 84 4.76 12.32 13.74
C GLY A 84 3.60 13.09 13.09
N ILE A 85 2.40 12.86 13.59
CA ILE A 85 1.16 13.40 12.99
C ILE A 85 1.17 14.94 12.93
N ASP A 86 1.78 15.59 13.93
CA ASP A 86 1.83 17.06 14.06
C ASP A 86 2.81 17.72 13.05
N ASN A 87 3.69 16.93 12.42
CA ASN A 87 4.65 17.39 11.40
C ASN A 87 4.21 17.07 9.98
N ILE A 88 3.00 16.54 9.81
CA ILE A 88 2.37 16.31 8.51
C ILE A 88 1.42 17.46 8.22
N HIS A 89 1.65 18.16 7.11
CA HIS A 89 0.97 19.43 6.79
C HIS A 89 0.26 19.37 5.43
N PRO A 90 -0.72 20.26 5.19
CA PRO A 90 -1.31 20.43 3.88
C PRO A 90 -0.24 20.68 2.79
N GLY A 91 -0.35 19.97 1.67
CA GLY A 91 0.61 20.06 0.57
C GLY A 91 1.83 19.15 0.69
N ASP A 92 1.99 18.43 1.81
CA ASP A 92 3.02 17.40 1.93
C ASP A 92 2.76 16.24 0.98
N ILE A 93 3.82 15.66 0.45
CA ILE A 93 3.80 14.37 -0.23
C ILE A 93 4.98 13.57 0.28
N MET A 94 4.72 12.45 0.91
CA MET A 94 5.72 11.55 1.47
C MET A 94 6.06 10.44 0.48
N VAL A 95 7.33 10.06 0.39
CA VAL A 95 7.81 9.01 -0.51
C VAL A 95 8.73 8.04 0.22
N THR A 96 8.76 6.80 -0.23
CA THR A 96 9.77 5.79 0.08
C THR A 96 9.72 4.65 -0.92
N ASN A 97 10.81 3.92 -1.08
CA ASN A 97 10.85 2.59 -1.69
C ASN A 97 11.61 1.58 -0.81
N ASP A 98 11.75 1.88 0.47
CA ASP A 98 12.38 0.96 1.43
C ASP A 98 11.63 -0.38 1.45
N ALA A 99 12.29 -1.43 0.96
CA ALA A 99 11.71 -2.77 0.84
C ALA A 99 11.28 -3.35 2.19
N TYR A 100 11.96 -3.01 3.27
CA TYR A 100 11.61 -3.47 4.62
C TYR A 100 10.38 -2.76 5.18
N THR A 101 10.07 -1.56 4.68
CA THR A 101 8.88 -0.79 5.06
C THR A 101 7.69 -1.11 4.16
N THR A 102 7.91 -1.23 2.83
CA THR A 102 6.85 -1.48 1.85
C THR A 102 6.52 -2.98 1.71
N GLY A 103 7.42 -3.84 2.17
CA GLY A 103 7.29 -5.29 2.07
C GLY A 103 7.52 -5.85 0.66
N SER A 104 8.19 -5.10 -0.21
CA SER A 104 8.49 -5.51 -1.58
C SER A 104 9.95 -5.16 -1.93
N HIS A 105 10.28 -5.06 -3.21
CA HIS A 105 11.62 -4.67 -3.66
C HIS A 105 11.68 -3.19 -4.07
N LEU A 106 12.90 -2.65 -4.29
CA LEU A 106 13.13 -1.22 -4.46
C LEU A 106 12.38 -0.58 -5.64
N ASN A 107 11.97 -1.35 -6.64
CA ASN A 107 11.20 -0.83 -7.76
C ASN A 107 9.80 -0.32 -7.35
N HIS A 108 9.27 -0.79 -6.21
CA HIS A 108 7.98 -0.34 -5.69
C HIS A 108 8.10 0.98 -4.94
N VAL A 109 7.96 2.07 -5.67
CA VAL A 109 7.98 3.42 -5.09
C VAL A 109 6.58 3.81 -4.63
N THR A 110 6.48 4.25 -3.36
CA THR A 110 5.21 4.55 -2.72
C THR A 110 5.10 6.02 -2.36
N PHE A 111 4.14 6.72 -2.97
CA PHE A 111 3.78 8.10 -2.66
C PHE A 111 2.53 8.15 -1.78
N THR A 112 2.54 8.99 -0.76
CA THR A 112 1.42 9.18 0.18
C THR A 112 1.15 10.66 0.37
N LEU A 113 -0.09 11.08 0.18
CA LEU A 113 -0.57 12.44 0.30
C LEU A 113 -1.57 12.51 1.45
N PRO A 114 -1.35 13.37 2.46
CA PRO A 114 -2.31 13.64 3.53
C PRO A 114 -3.50 14.47 3.01
N ILE A 115 -4.70 14.09 3.39
CA ILE A 115 -5.94 14.78 3.02
C ILE A 115 -6.44 15.58 4.20
N PHE A 116 -6.51 16.89 4.01
CA PHE A 116 -6.97 17.84 5.03
C PHE A 116 -8.36 18.40 4.68
N HIS A 117 -9.18 18.58 5.71
CA HIS A 117 -10.45 19.30 5.63
C HIS A 117 -10.55 20.28 6.79
N ASP A 118 -10.78 21.57 6.49
CA ASP A 118 -10.85 22.66 7.46
C ASP A 118 -9.66 22.72 8.45
N GLY A 119 -8.47 22.39 7.94
CA GLY A 119 -7.22 22.39 8.71
C GLY A 119 -6.94 21.10 9.48
N GLU A 120 -7.85 20.15 9.52
CA GLU A 120 -7.69 18.85 10.18
C GLU A 120 -7.28 17.76 9.18
N LEU A 121 -6.34 16.92 9.58
CA LEU A 121 -5.97 15.72 8.84
C LEU A 121 -7.05 14.64 9.02
N ILE A 122 -7.69 14.24 7.93
CA ILE A 122 -8.81 13.29 7.96
C ILE A 122 -8.50 11.93 7.32
N ALA A 123 -7.58 11.88 6.36
CA ALA A 123 -7.26 10.67 5.62
C ALA A 123 -5.92 10.80 4.89
N PHE A 124 -5.51 9.70 4.22
CA PHE A 124 -4.39 9.68 3.29
C PHE A 124 -4.82 9.03 1.97
N ALA A 125 -4.28 9.56 0.85
CA ALA A 125 -4.27 8.88 -0.44
C ALA A 125 -2.87 8.33 -0.71
N CYS A 126 -2.78 7.07 -1.10
CA CYS A 126 -1.50 6.40 -1.35
C CYS A 126 -1.49 5.70 -2.70
N CYS A 127 -0.34 5.70 -3.36
CA CYS A 127 -0.08 5.01 -4.60
C CYS A 127 1.28 4.32 -4.54
N MET A 128 1.30 3.02 -4.69
CA MET A 128 2.49 2.20 -4.92
C MET A 128 2.52 1.81 -6.40
N GLY A 129 3.66 1.96 -7.04
CA GLY A 129 3.83 1.55 -8.44
C GLY A 129 5.22 1.00 -8.70
N HIS A 130 5.30 -0.05 -9.51
CA HIS A 130 6.56 -0.67 -9.91
C HIS A 130 7.23 0.19 -10.99
N TRP A 131 8.37 0.80 -10.69
CA TRP A 131 9.20 1.47 -11.68
C TRP A 131 10.04 0.46 -12.45
N ILE A 132 10.12 0.64 -13.76
CA ILE A 132 10.89 -0.28 -14.63
C ILE A 132 12.40 -0.24 -14.33
N ASP A 133 12.88 0.87 -13.82
CA ASP A 133 14.30 1.11 -13.54
C ASP A 133 14.43 2.00 -12.32
N ILE A 134 15.18 1.53 -11.35
CA ILE A 134 15.54 2.24 -10.12
C ILE A 134 17.06 2.32 -9.94
N GLY A 135 17.80 2.10 -11.02
CA GLY A 135 19.27 1.90 -10.97
C GLY A 135 19.63 0.42 -10.74
N GLY A 136 20.81 0.18 -10.23
CA GLY A 136 21.26 -1.17 -9.91
C GLY A 136 21.31 -2.14 -11.11
N ARG A 137 21.14 -3.43 -10.85
CA ARG A 137 21.12 -4.49 -11.87
C ARG A 137 19.71 -4.68 -12.43
N LEU A 138 19.62 -4.75 -13.76
CA LEU A 138 18.37 -5.10 -14.44
C LEU A 138 18.32 -6.59 -14.79
N GLY A 139 17.23 -7.26 -14.41
CA GLY A 139 16.94 -8.63 -14.87
C GLY A 139 17.92 -9.70 -14.42
N SER A 140 18.64 -9.51 -13.32
CA SER A 140 19.54 -10.52 -12.77
C SER A 140 19.27 -10.76 -11.30
N VAL A 141 19.64 -11.94 -10.80
CA VAL A 141 19.58 -12.27 -9.39
C VAL A 141 20.56 -11.37 -8.61
N THR A 142 20.07 -10.72 -7.58
CA THR A 142 20.87 -9.93 -6.65
C THR A 142 21.01 -10.69 -5.33
N THR A 143 22.11 -10.44 -4.61
CA THR A 143 22.43 -11.08 -3.34
C THR A 143 22.42 -10.09 -2.17
N ASP A 144 22.19 -8.82 -2.48
CA ASP A 144 22.13 -7.73 -1.50
C ASP A 144 21.28 -6.57 -2.06
N ILE A 145 20.70 -5.79 -1.15
CA ILE A 145 19.83 -4.67 -1.50
C ILE A 145 20.59 -3.53 -2.21
N PHE A 146 21.89 -3.38 -1.98
CA PHE A 146 22.69 -2.31 -2.60
C PHE A 146 22.86 -2.53 -4.11
N SER A 147 22.79 -3.78 -4.55
CA SER A 147 22.81 -4.16 -5.98
C SER A 147 21.48 -3.92 -6.68
N GLU A 148 20.36 -3.79 -5.94
CA GLU A 148 19.02 -3.64 -6.51
C GLU A 148 18.75 -2.24 -7.04
N GLY A 149 19.36 -1.20 -6.48
CA GLY A 149 19.24 0.15 -6.99
C GLY A 149 19.20 1.25 -5.94
N LEU A 150 18.64 2.39 -6.32
CA LEU A 150 18.51 3.55 -5.47
C LEU A 150 17.54 3.28 -4.31
N GLN A 151 18.03 3.43 -3.09
CA GLN A 151 17.21 3.39 -1.89
C GLN A 151 16.75 4.80 -1.52
N ILE A 152 15.44 5.00 -1.47
CA ILE A 152 14.80 6.25 -1.06
C ILE A 152 14.21 6.01 0.34
N PRO A 153 14.82 6.58 1.40
CA PRO A 153 14.29 6.46 2.75
C PRO A 153 12.92 7.15 2.85
N ILE A 154 12.23 6.99 3.98
CA ILE A 154 11.02 7.79 4.23
C ILE A 154 11.43 9.27 4.26
N CYS A 155 10.95 10.02 3.28
CA CYS A 155 11.21 11.46 3.18
C CYS A 155 10.02 12.19 2.54
N LYS A 156 10.04 13.52 2.59
CA LYS A 156 9.07 14.35 1.88
C LYS A 156 9.56 14.58 0.44
N TYR A 157 8.77 14.14 -0.53
CA TYR A 157 8.88 14.53 -1.92
C TYR A 157 8.44 16.00 -2.12
N ALA A 158 7.40 16.42 -1.41
CA ALA A 158 7.01 17.82 -1.30
C ALA A 158 6.77 18.15 0.18
N ASP A 159 7.25 19.31 0.63
CA ASP A 159 7.02 19.87 1.96
C ASP A 159 6.16 21.13 1.82
N LYS A 160 4.93 21.08 2.34
CA LYS A 160 3.96 22.19 2.24
C LYS A 160 3.80 22.74 0.81
N GLY A 161 3.76 21.83 -0.15
CA GLY A 161 3.60 22.14 -1.57
C GLY A 161 4.89 22.46 -2.32
N VAL A 162 6.03 22.58 -1.64
CA VAL A 162 7.33 22.82 -2.27
C VAL A 162 8.00 21.49 -2.59
N VAL A 163 8.22 21.24 -3.89
CA VAL A 163 8.83 19.99 -4.38
C VAL A 163 10.32 19.94 -4.01
N ASN A 164 10.80 18.79 -3.60
CA ASN A 164 12.21 18.51 -3.37
C ASN A 164 12.92 18.23 -4.71
N GLU A 165 13.38 19.28 -5.36
CA GLU A 165 14.09 19.19 -6.65
C GLU A 165 15.35 18.35 -6.56
N PHE A 166 16.05 18.39 -5.42
CA PHE A 166 17.24 17.58 -5.19
C PHE A 166 16.93 16.08 -5.27
N LEU A 167 15.79 15.65 -4.70
CA LEU A 167 15.36 14.25 -4.81
C LEU A 167 15.05 13.87 -6.26
N GLU A 168 14.40 14.75 -7.04
CA GLU A 168 14.19 14.50 -8.47
C GLU A 168 15.50 14.34 -9.22
N ASP A 169 16.49 15.20 -8.95
CA ASP A 169 17.81 15.12 -9.59
C ASP A 169 18.55 13.84 -9.20
N VAL A 170 18.48 13.42 -7.93
CA VAL A 170 19.02 12.12 -7.49
C VAL A 170 18.38 10.97 -8.25
N ILE A 171 17.05 10.97 -8.40
CA ILE A 171 16.34 9.93 -9.17
C ILE A 171 16.81 9.95 -10.63
N ARG A 172 16.83 11.13 -11.29
CA ARG A 172 17.25 11.28 -12.69
C ARG A 172 18.66 10.77 -12.96
N MET A 173 19.57 10.97 -12.02
CA MET A 173 20.98 10.55 -12.15
C MET A 173 21.18 9.05 -11.93
N ASN A 174 20.24 8.37 -11.28
CA ASN A 174 20.36 6.94 -10.94
C ASN A 174 19.61 6.01 -11.86
N VAL A 175 18.69 6.52 -12.70
CA VAL A 175 17.89 5.69 -13.63
C VAL A 175 18.38 5.86 -15.08
N ARG A 176 18.26 4.81 -15.88
CA ARG A 176 18.76 4.80 -17.29
C ARG A 176 17.89 5.60 -18.23
N ILE A 177 16.56 5.69 -17.96
CA ILE A 177 15.60 6.42 -18.78
C ILE A 177 14.82 7.39 -17.91
N PRO A 178 15.43 8.55 -17.55
CA PRO A 178 14.83 9.51 -16.61
C PRO A 178 13.45 10.02 -17.05
N SER A 179 13.22 10.19 -18.36
CA SER A 179 11.93 10.66 -18.88
C SER A 179 10.77 9.71 -18.54
N ARG A 180 11.01 8.40 -18.55
CA ARG A 180 10.01 7.39 -18.18
C ARG A 180 9.78 7.36 -16.67
N ALA A 181 10.84 7.30 -15.88
CA ALA A 181 10.73 7.29 -14.41
C ALA A 181 9.98 8.53 -13.90
N MET A 182 10.32 9.73 -14.43
CA MET A 182 9.63 10.96 -14.07
C MET A 182 8.20 11.02 -14.63
N GLY A 183 7.91 10.30 -15.71
CA GLY A 183 6.55 10.10 -16.23
C GLY A 183 5.70 9.29 -15.25
N ASP A 184 6.21 8.15 -14.78
CA ASP A 184 5.53 7.29 -13.81
C ASP A 184 5.38 7.98 -12.44
N LEU A 185 6.39 8.72 -11.98
CA LEU A 185 6.30 9.58 -10.80
C LEU A 185 5.11 10.54 -10.91
N ARG A 186 5.00 11.28 -12.03
CA ARG A 186 3.87 12.21 -12.24
C ARG A 186 2.53 11.49 -12.32
N ALA A 187 2.49 10.29 -12.89
CA ALA A 187 1.28 9.48 -12.95
C ALA A 187 0.82 9.07 -11.53
N GLN A 188 1.74 8.65 -10.66
CA GLN A 188 1.45 8.34 -9.27
C GLN A 188 0.97 9.57 -8.49
N LEU A 189 1.62 10.73 -8.67
CA LEU A 189 1.16 12.00 -8.07
C LEU A 189 -0.25 12.38 -8.53
N THR A 190 -0.56 12.18 -9.81
CA THR A 190 -1.90 12.44 -10.35
C THR A 190 -2.94 11.53 -9.73
N ALA A 191 -2.60 10.25 -9.52
CA ALA A 191 -3.49 9.28 -8.88
C ALA A 191 -3.83 9.68 -7.43
N ILE A 192 -2.82 10.04 -6.61
CA ILE A 192 -3.08 10.44 -5.20
C ILE A 192 -3.83 11.77 -5.10
N LYS A 193 -3.53 12.76 -5.97
CA LYS A 193 -4.29 14.02 -6.04
C LYS A 193 -5.73 13.81 -6.50
N THR A 194 -5.98 12.83 -7.35
CA THR A 194 -7.36 12.43 -7.70
C THR A 194 -8.08 11.85 -6.49
N GLY A 195 -7.40 11.01 -5.71
CA GLY A 195 -7.92 10.47 -4.45
C GLY A 195 -8.32 11.57 -3.48
N GLU A 196 -7.42 12.53 -3.23
CA GLU A 196 -7.69 13.69 -2.38
C GLU A 196 -8.93 14.46 -2.84
N ARG A 197 -8.93 14.91 -4.09
CA ARG A 197 -10.01 15.73 -4.65
C ARG A 197 -11.37 15.04 -4.55
N ARG A 198 -11.44 13.77 -4.94
CA ARG A 198 -12.68 12.99 -4.96
C ARG A 198 -13.15 12.62 -3.55
N PHE A 199 -12.23 12.32 -2.64
CA PHE A 199 -12.59 12.06 -1.25
C PHE A 199 -13.12 13.32 -0.58
N LEU A 200 -12.52 14.49 -0.81
CA LEU A 200 -13.03 15.79 -0.32
C LEU A 200 -14.40 16.15 -0.91
N GLU A 201 -14.72 15.74 -2.13
CA GLU A 201 -16.07 15.90 -2.69
C GLU A 201 -17.12 15.11 -1.88
N LEU A 202 -16.80 13.89 -1.43
CA LEU A 202 -17.65 13.10 -0.54
C LEU A 202 -17.79 13.77 0.82
N VAL A 203 -16.69 14.24 1.40
CA VAL A 203 -16.67 14.94 2.72
C VAL A 203 -17.54 16.20 2.67
N ARG A 204 -17.39 17.04 1.64
CA ARG A 204 -18.22 18.26 1.47
C ARG A 204 -19.71 17.95 1.31
N ARG A 205 -20.04 16.83 0.67
CA ARG A 205 -21.44 16.46 0.41
C ARG A 205 -22.16 15.87 1.60
N TYR A 206 -21.47 15.08 2.42
CA TYR A 206 -22.08 14.31 3.51
C TYR A 206 -21.66 14.77 4.91
N GLY A 207 -20.65 15.64 5.01
CA GLY A 207 -20.04 16.09 6.26
C GLY A 207 -18.96 15.12 6.76
N PRO A 208 -17.94 15.64 7.48
CA PRO A 208 -16.82 14.83 7.99
C PRO A 208 -17.27 13.73 8.95
N ASP A 209 -18.17 14.05 9.88
CA ASP A 209 -18.68 13.10 10.89
C ASP A 209 -19.40 11.91 10.25
N ALA A 210 -20.25 12.16 9.25
CA ALA A 210 -20.96 11.10 8.54
C ALA A 210 -20.02 10.20 7.75
N ILE A 211 -18.95 10.76 7.17
CA ILE A 211 -17.91 10.01 6.48
C ILE A 211 -17.14 9.13 7.48
N GLU A 212 -16.68 9.69 8.60
CA GLU A 212 -15.93 8.96 9.62
C GLU A 212 -16.75 7.80 10.19
N GLN A 213 -17.99 8.07 10.61
CA GLN A 213 -18.91 7.05 11.11
C GLN A 213 -19.19 5.94 10.06
N SER A 214 -19.37 6.34 8.79
CA SER A 214 -19.59 5.37 7.71
C SER A 214 -18.36 4.50 7.48
N ILE A 215 -17.15 5.07 7.51
CA ILE A 215 -15.89 4.32 7.38
C ILE A 215 -15.75 3.32 8.52
N SER A 216 -15.99 3.73 9.77
CA SER A 216 -15.98 2.82 10.92
C SER A 216 -16.96 1.65 10.72
N ALA A 217 -18.20 1.94 10.36
CA ALA A 217 -19.21 0.91 10.11
C ALA A 217 -18.85 -0.04 8.93
N ILE A 218 -18.20 0.49 7.88
CA ILE A 218 -17.70 -0.32 6.76
C ILE A 218 -16.61 -1.28 7.24
N MET A 219 -15.67 -0.82 8.08
CA MET A 219 -14.61 -1.64 8.65
C MET A 219 -15.17 -2.73 9.55
N ASP A 220 -16.10 -2.38 10.46
CA ASP A 220 -16.77 -3.34 11.36
C ASP A 220 -17.54 -4.42 10.57
N ASN A 221 -18.27 -4.01 9.53
CA ASN A 221 -18.97 -4.93 8.64
C ASN A 221 -17.98 -5.85 7.88
N GLY A 222 -16.82 -5.34 7.49
CA GLY A 222 -15.76 -6.12 6.86
C GLY A 222 -15.21 -7.19 7.80
N GLU A 223 -14.92 -6.83 9.04
CA GLU A 223 -14.48 -7.76 10.08
C GLU A 223 -15.52 -8.84 10.35
N ALA A 224 -16.79 -8.43 10.58
CA ALA A 224 -17.88 -9.35 10.82
C ALA A 224 -18.08 -10.36 9.66
N ALA A 225 -17.96 -9.86 8.41
CA ALA A 225 -18.06 -10.72 7.22
C ALA A 225 -16.88 -11.71 7.13
N ALA A 226 -15.65 -11.29 7.45
CA ALA A 226 -14.49 -12.15 7.49
C ALA A 226 -14.64 -13.24 8.55
N ARG A 227 -15.01 -12.88 9.78
CA ARG A 227 -15.27 -13.84 10.87
C ARG A 227 -16.34 -14.85 10.52
N LYS A 228 -17.46 -14.39 9.91
CA LYS A 228 -18.53 -15.28 9.44
C LYS A 228 -18.04 -16.28 8.39
N ARG A 229 -17.13 -15.89 7.51
CA ARG A 229 -16.52 -16.79 6.52
C ARG A 229 -15.58 -17.79 7.17
N THR A 230 -14.80 -17.37 8.17
CA THR A 230 -13.93 -18.27 8.95
C THR A 230 -14.74 -19.32 9.70
N LEU A 231 -15.87 -18.95 10.31
CA LEU A 231 -16.80 -19.89 10.97
C LEU A 231 -17.36 -20.99 10.04
N ALA A 232 -17.37 -20.78 8.73
CA ALA A 232 -17.81 -21.79 7.76
C ALA A 232 -16.74 -22.83 7.44
N ILE A 233 -15.49 -22.62 7.89
CA ILE A 233 -14.39 -23.57 7.75
C ILE A 233 -14.40 -24.44 9.00
N PRO A 234 -14.36 -25.78 8.90
CA PRO A 234 -14.29 -26.65 10.07
C PRO A 234 -13.10 -26.32 10.96
N ASP A 235 -13.28 -26.40 12.28
CA ASP A 235 -12.17 -26.28 13.22
C ASP A 235 -11.12 -27.36 12.95
N GLY A 236 -9.84 -26.98 12.95
CA GLY A 236 -8.77 -27.92 12.67
C GLY A 236 -7.45 -27.25 12.36
N THR A 237 -6.46 -28.10 12.14
CA THR A 237 -5.13 -27.70 11.66
C THR A 237 -4.95 -28.21 10.24
N TYR A 238 -4.64 -27.31 9.33
CA TYR A 238 -4.44 -27.59 7.91
C TYR A 238 -2.98 -27.30 7.57
N GLU A 239 -2.30 -28.22 6.91
CA GLU A 239 -0.90 -28.07 6.55
C GLU A 239 -0.73 -28.20 5.05
N ALA A 240 0.17 -27.39 4.49
CA ALA A 240 0.59 -27.50 3.11
C ALA A 240 2.09 -27.23 2.98
N GLU A 241 2.70 -27.89 2.03
CA GLU A 241 4.11 -27.71 1.67
C GLU A 241 4.23 -27.49 0.18
N SER A 242 5.07 -26.55 -0.22
CA SER A 242 5.51 -26.31 -1.59
C SER A 242 7.01 -25.99 -1.55
N PHE A 243 7.62 -25.77 -2.70
CA PHE A 243 9.02 -25.35 -2.76
C PHE A 243 9.29 -24.56 -4.04
N MET A 244 10.29 -23.70 -3.99
CA MET A 244 10.95 -23.18 -5.17
C MET A 244 12.10 -24.12 -5.55
N ASP A 245 12.39 -24.26 -6.84
CA ASP A 245 13.45 -25.16 -7.33
C ASP A 245 14.83 -24.78 -6.79
N ASP A 246 15.11 -23.46 -6.72
CA ASP A 246 16.29 -22.88 -6.08
C ASP A 246 16.09 -21.38 -5.83
N ASP A 247 17.10 -20.69 -5.30
CA ASP A 247 17.08 -19.24 -5.02
C ASP A 247 17.74 -18.41 -6.15
N GLY A 248 18.08 -19.04 -7.27
CA GLY A 248 18.78 -18.41 -8.40
C GLY A 248 20.30 -18.25 -8.20
N ILE A 249 20.83 -18.58 -7.02
CA ILE A 249 22.26 -18.57 -6.67
C ILE A 249 22.74 -20.00 -6.35
N ASP A 250 22.10 -20.66 -5.42
CA ASP A 250 22.39 -22.04 -5.02
C ASP A 250 21.53 -23.00 -5.87
N ILE A 251 21.91 -23.12 -7.16
CA ILE A 251 21.14 -23.85 -8.19
C ILE A 251 20.90 -25.30 -7.77
N GLY A 252 19.63 -25.75 -7.91
CA GLY A 252 19.20 -27.11 -7.58
C GLY A 252 19.00 -27.39 -6.09
N LYS A 253 19.22 -26.38 -5.24
CA LYS A 253 18.91 -26.45 -3.81
C LYS A 253 17.49 -25.94 -3.57
N ARG A 254 16.55 -26.86 -3.38
CA ARG A 254 15.15 -26.52 -3.14
C ARG A 254 14.98 -25.67 -1.89
N VAL A 255 14.11 -24.65 -1.99
CA VAL A 255 13.72 -23.76 -0.91
C VAL A 255 12.31 -24.15 -0.46
N PRO A 256 12.12 -24.81 0.70
CA PRO A 256 10.81 -25.25 1.17
C PRO A 256 9.97 -24.06 1.63
N ILE A 257 8.68 -24.14 1.31
CA ILE A 257 7.65 -23.19 1.76
C ILE A 257 6.59 -24.01 2.47
N LYS A 258 6.51 -23.88 3.80
CA LYS A 258 5.54 -24.58 4.63
C LYS A 258 4.59 -23.61 5.29
N VAL A 259 3.32 -24.00 5.36
CA VAL A 259 2.29 -23.23 6.04
C VAL A 259 1.43 -24.16 6.88
N ARG A 260 1.13 -23.72 8.09
CA ARG A 260 0.12 -24.32 8.96
C ARG A 260 -0.98 -23.30 9.22
N VAL A 261 -2.22 -23.67 8.94
CA VAL A 261 -3.39 -22.83 9.19
C VAL A 261 -4.21 -23.50 10.29
N ILE A 262 -4.41 -22.77 11.39
CA ILE A 262 -5.20 -23.25 12.53
C ILE A 262 -6.50 -22.45 12.55
N VAL A 263 -7.63 -23.14 12.40
CA VAL A 263 -8.98 -22.56 12.47
C VAL A 263 -9.60 -22.97 13.80
N LYS A 264 -10.09 -21.98 14.55
CA LYS A 264 -10.81 -22.20 15.81
C LYS A 264 -11.94 -21.18 15.94
N GLY A 265 -13.17 -21.64 15.75
CA GLY A 265 -14.34 -20.78 15.72
C GLY A 265 -14.23 -19.74 14.59
N ASP A 266 -14.32 -18.45 14.93
CA ASP A 266 -14.22 -17.33 13.99
C ASP A 266 -12.80 -16.78 13.83
N ALA A 267 -11.81 -17.44 14.41
CA ALA A 267 -10.40 -17.06 14.36
C ALA A 267 -9.59 -18.00 13.46
N MET A 268 -8.63 -17.43 12.75
CA MET A 268 -7.67 -18.15 11.92
C MET A 268 -6.26 -17.68 12.26
N THR A 269 -5.37 -18.63 12.52
CA THR A 269 -3.92 -18.38 12.69
C THR A 269 -3.19 -18.96 11.49
N ILE A 270 -2.37 -18.15 10.83
CA ILE A 270 -1.45 -18.60 9.79
C ILE A 270 -0.06 -18.65 10.41
N ASP A 271 0.47 -19.86 10.53
CA ASP A 271 1.76 -20.13 11.14
C ASP A 271 2.78 -20.45 10.04
N LEU A 272 3.80 -19.59 9.94
CA LEU A 272 4.90 -19.66 8.97
C LEU A 272 6.23 -19.97 9.66
N THR A 273 6.22 -20.49 10.91
CA THR A 273 7.43 -20.76 11.69
C THR A 273 8.37 -21.75 11.00
N ASP A 274 7.81 -22.68 10.22
CA ASP A 274 8.55 -23.73 9.51
C ASP A 274 8.91 -23.36 8.06
N ILE A 275 8.77 -22.06 7.67
CA ILE A 275 9.27 -21.57 6.39
C ILE A 275 10.80 -21.57 6.38
N SER A 276 11.42 -21.68 5.20
CA SER A 276 12.88 -21.60 5.08
C SER A 276 13.45 -20.29 5.61
N ASP A 277 14.66 -20.36 6.15
CA ASP A 277 15.46 -19.17 6.45
C ASP A 277 15.70 -18.32 5.20
N GLN A 278 16.15 -17.08 5.40
CA GLN A 278 16.55 -16.18 4.33
C GLN A 278 17.53 -16.87 3.37
N VAL A 279 17.24 -16.82 2.07
CA VAL A 279 18.09 -17.35 1.00
C VAL A 279 19.04 -16.29 0.47
N ARG A 280 20.08 -16.70 -0.26
CA ARG A 280 21.10 -15.80 -0.82
C ARG A 280 20.61 -14.98 -1.99
N GLY A 281 19.67 -15.52 -2.76
CA GLY A 281 19.01 -14.83 -3.85
C GLY A 281 17.97 -13.83 -3.38
N PHE A 282 17.30 -13.14 -4.30
CA PHE A 282 16.34 -12.08 -4.00
C PHE A 282 14.92 -12.58 -3.64
N TYR A 283 14.71 -13.89 -3.57
CA TYR A 283 13.40 -14.50 -3.27
C TYR A 283 13.06 -14.48 -1.77
N ASN A 284 13.33 -13.36 -1.11
CA ASN A 284 13.01 -13.16 0.30
C ASN A 284 11.81 -12.24 0.44
N SER A 285 10.90 -12.57 1.36
CA SER A 285 9.70 -11.78 1.61
C SER A 285 9.89 -10.90 2.83
N GLY A 286 9.44 -9.64 2.73
CA GLY A 286 9.33 -8.75 3.89
C GLY A 286 8.15 -9.12 4.77
N ILE A 287 8.11 -8.57 5.99
CA ILE A 287 7.05 -8.84 6.99
C ILE A 287 5.65 -8.40 6.53
N THR A 288 5.55 -7.52 5.57
CA THR A 288 4.29 -6.95 5.09
C THR A 288 3.75 -7.63 3.81
N THR A 289 4.50 -8.56 3.25
CA THR A 289 4.15 -9.26 1.99
C THR A 289 3.46 -10.63 2.22
#